data_246aef546bac1481549c92544f83ea4e
#
_entry.id   246aef546bac1481549c92544f83ea4e
#
_cell.length_a   1.000
_cell.length_b   1.000
_cell.length_c   1.000
_cell.angle_alpha   90.00
_cell.angle_beta   90.00
_cell.angle_gamma   90.00
#
_symmetry.space_group_name_H-M   'P 1'
#
loop_
_entity.id
_entity.type
_entity.pdbx_description
1 polymer ?
#
loop_
_entity_poly.entity_id
_entity_poly.type
_entity_poly.pdbx_seq_one_letter_code
_entity_poly.pdbx_strand_id
1 'polypeptide(L)'
;LLALSDADLQRDFPLRVYQTGSGTQTNMNVNEVIARQTIKYDPTSGVLPNDDVNHGQSSNDTFPTAMAITARVAVRELEGAVQHLIDELAVKEAAYENVVKIGRTHLQDATPLTFGQEVSGWVSMLEHDWDFLKSLDDSLLELPIGGTAVGTGLNAAPGFATAVSYT
;
A
#
# COMPACT_ATOMS: atom_id res chain seq x y z
N LEU A 1 13.00 14.22 -5.79
CA LEU A 1 12.27 13.28 -6.62
C LEU A 1 10.85 13.78 -6.96
N LEU A 2 10.14 14.40 -6.01
CA LEU A 2 8.76 14.91 -6.24
C LEU A 2 8.65 15.99 -7.35
N ALA A 3 9.76 16.54 -7.79
CA ALA A 3 9.83 17.54 -8.88
C ALA A 3 10.15 16.92 -10.26
N LEU A 4 10.30 15.59 -10.35
CA LEU A 4 10.56 14.92 -11.63
C LEU A 4 9.28 14.87 -12.46
N SER A 5 9.42 15.07 -13.78
CA SER A 5 8.33 14.87 -14.73
C SER A 5 8.04 13.37 -14.93
N ASP A 6 6.87 13.03 -15.46
CA ASP A 6 6.53 11.64 -15.81
C ASP A 6 7.54 11.01 -16.78
N ALA A 7 8.07 11.80 -17.72
CA ALA A 7 9.10 11.34 -18.64
C ALA A 7 10.44 11.03 -17.93
N ASP A 8 10.80 11.85 -16.92
CA ASP A 8 11.98 11.59 -16.09
C ASP A 8 11.77 10.35 -15.23
N LEU A 9 10.59 10.17 -14.65
CA LEU A 9 10.26 8.99 -13.85
C LEU A 9 10.37 7.71 -14.68
N GLN A 10 9.81 7.69 -15.89
CA GLN A 10 9.90 6.54 -16.78
C GLN A 10 11.34 6.21 -17.21
N ARG A 11 12.15 7.24 -17.44
CA ARG A 11 13.57 7.07 -17.82
C ARG A 11 14.45 6.63 -16.66
N ASP A 12 14.25 7.25 -15.49
CA ASP A 12 15.15 7.11 -14.34
C ASP A 12 14.74 5.91 -13.45
N PHE A 13 13.51 5.37 -13.60
CA PHE A 13 13.03 4.18 -12.90
C PHE A 13 12.61 3.06 -13.89
N PRO A 14 13.57 2.47 -14.62
CA PRO A 14 13.28 1.49 -15.67
C PRO A 14 12.99 0.08 -15.15
N LEU A 15 13.12 -0.14 -13.84
CA LEU A 15 13.01 -1.46 -13.25
C LEU A 15 11.58 -2.02 -13.34
N ARG A 16 11.48 -3.32 -13.54
CA ARG A 16 10.19 -4.02 -13.63
C ARG A 16 9.82 -4.64 -12.28
N VAL A 17 8.51 -4.72 -12.00
CA VAL A 17 7.96 -5.21 -10.72
C VAL A 17 8.49 -6.60 -10.34
N TYR A 18 8.67 -7.51 -11.31
CA TYR A 18 9.06 -8.90 -11.06
C TYR A 18 10.52 -9.21 -11.34
N GLN A 19 11.42 -8.24 -11.23
CA GLN A 19 12.84 -8.47 -11.48
C GLN A 19 13.52 -9.37 -10.45
N THR A 20 13.38 -8.99 -9.16
CA THR A 20 13.80 -9.78 -8.01
C THR A 20 12.73 -9.71 -6.94
N GLY A 21 12.62 -10.64 -6.05
CA GLY A 21 11.66 -10.58 -4.94
C GLY A 21 12.11 -9.79 -3.71
N SER A 22 13.35 -9.25 -3.72
CA SER A 22 13.99 -8.71 -2.51
C SER A 22 13.85 -7.19 -2.32
N GLY A 23 13.43 -6.43 -3.34
CA GLY A 23 13.37 -4.97 -3.30
C GLY A 23 14.71 -4.24 -3.37
N THR A 24 15.84 -4.94 -3.33
CA THR A 24 17.19 -4.35 -3.34
C THR A 24 17.42 -3.50 -4.58
N GLN A 25 17.04 -3.96 -5.75
CA GLN A 25 17.21 -3.19 -6.99
C GLN A 25 16.40 -1.91 -6.99
N THR A 26 15.17 -1.93 -6.50
CA THR A 26 14.33 -0.74 -6.37
C THR A 26 14.94 0.27 -5.41
N ASN A 27 15.38 -0.17 -4.22
CA ASN A 27 16.07 0.68 -3.26
C ASN A 27 17.31 1.33 -3.88
N MET A 28 18.16 0.55 -4.53
CA MET A 28 19.38 1.07 -5.15
C MET A 28 19.09 2.00 -6.33
N ASN A 29 18.08 1.71 -7.14
CA ASN A 29 17.66 2.63 -8.21
C ASN A 29 17.23 3.99 -7.64
N VAL A 30 16.43 4.02 -6.55
CA VAL A 30 16.05 5.27 -5.88
C VAL A 30 17.30 6.01 -5.40
N ASN A 31 18.25 5.32 -4.76
CA ASN A 31 19.49 5.93 -4.26
C ASN A 31 20.34 6.50 -5.41
N GLU A 32 20.47 5.81 -6.51
CA GLU A 32 21.19 6.28 -7.72
C GLU A 32 20.53 7.51 -8.33
N VAL A 33 19.19 7.54 -8.40
CA VAL A 33 18.45 8.71 -8.90
C VAL A 33 18.64 9.91 -7.97
N ILE A 34 18.59 9.70 -6.65
CA ILE A 34 18.84 10.77 -5.66
C ILE A 34 20.25 11.33 -5.83
N ALA A 35 21.26 10.47 -5.83
CA ALA A 35 22.66 10.91 -5.99
C ALA A 35 22.85 11.68 -7.30
N ARG A 36 22.31 11.19 -8.41
CA ARG A 36 22.37 11.86 -9.71
C ARG A 36 21.67 13.22 -9.71
N GLN A 37 20.51 13.35 -9.08
CA GLN A 37 19.83 14.63 -8.98
C GLN A 37 20.62 15.60 -8.10
N THR A 38 21.22 15.14 -7.01
CA THR A 38 22.09 15.97 -6.15
C THR A 38 23.27 16.54 -6.93
N ILE A 39 23.95 15.70 -7.74
CA ILE A 39 25.08 16.15 -8.59
C ILE A 39 24.63 17.16 -9.65
N LYS A 40 23.39 17.11 -10.13
CA LYS A 40 22.87 18.14 -11.05
C LYS A 40 22.71 19.50 -10.37
N TYR A 41 22.34 19.53 -9.09
CA TYR A 41 22.23 20.77 -8.31
C TYR A 41 23.59 21.29 -7.84
N ASP A 42 24.45 20.39 -7.39
CA ASP A 42 25.81 20.69 -6.96
C ASP A 42 26.79 19.66 -7.55
N PRO A 43 27.45 20.02 -8.69
CA PRO A 43 28.43 19.16 -9.33
C PRO A 43 29.65 18.82 -8.46
N THR A 44 29.85 19.55 -7.36
CA THR A 44 30.98 19.34 -6.42
C THR A 44 30.62 18.45 -5.24
N SER A 45 29.35 18.06 -5.09
CA SER A 45 28.85 17.31 -3.92
C SER A 45 29.50 15.95 -3.73
N GLY A 46 29.86 15.25 -4.82
CA GLY A 46 30.52 13.95 -4.77
C GLY A 46 29.66 12.85 -4.12
N VAL A 47 28.35 13.06 -3.98
CA VAL A 47 27.40 12.13 -3.31
C VAL A 47 27.32 10.78 -4.02
N LEU A 48 27.55 9.70 -3.26
CA LEU A 48 27.49 8.32 -3.72
C LEU A 48 26.17 7.65 -3.31
N PRO A 49 25.55 6.83 -4.19
CA PRO A 49 24.26 6.18 -3.92
C PRO A 49 24.26 5.28 -2.69
N ASN A 50 25.31 4.47 -2.53
CA ASN A 50 25.39 3.52 -1.44
C ASN A 50 25.95 4.13 -0.16
N ASP A 51 27.03 4.89 -0.26
CA ASP A 51 27.81 5.32 0.91
C ASP A 51 27.17 6.54 1.60
N ASP A 52 26.49 7.40 0.83
CA ASP A 52 25.87 8.61 1.34
C ASP A 52 24.34 8.48 1.40
N VAL A 53 23.68 8.19 0.28
CA VAL A 53 22.21 8.15 0.23
C VAL A 53 21.65 6.99 1.05
N ASN A 54 22.27 5.81 0.98
CA ASN A 54 21.86 4.62 1.74
C ASN A 54 22.48 4.53 3.14
N HIS A 55 23.16 5.58 3.59
CA HIS A 55 23.88 5.57 4.87
C HIS A 55 22.97 5.22 6.05
N GLY A 56 23.38 4.23 6.85
CA GLY A 56 22.60 3.77 8.02
C GLY A 56 21.30 3.03 7.67
N GLN A 57 21.12 2.62 6.43
CA GLN A 57 19.94 1.94 5.92
C GLN A 57 20.30 0.60 5.25
N SER A 58 19.27 -0.19 4.96
CA SER A 58 19.34 -1.39 4.12
C SER A 58 18.08 -1.46 3.26
N SER A 59 18.12 -2.16 2.12
CA SER A 59 16.90 -2.51 1.40
C SER A 59 15.97 -3.41 2.22
N ASN A 60 16.50 -4.09 3.23
CA ASN A 60 15.72 -4.98 4.12
C ASN A 60 14.83 -4.20 5.09
N ASP A 61 15.08 -2.93 5.35
CA ASP A 61 14.23 -2.07 6.17
C ASP A 61 13.53 -0.98 5.35
N THR A 62 14.19 -0.36 4.38
CA THR A 62 13.61 0.73 3.57
C THR A 62 12.49 0.25 2.65
N PHE A 63 12.68 -0.86 1.94
CA PHE A 63 11.70 -1.35 0.98
C PHE A 63 10.40 -1.82 1.65
N PRO A 64 10.43 -2.66 2.71
CA PRO A 64 9.20 -3.02 3.42
C PRO A 64 8.54 -1.84 4.14
N THR A 65 9.31 -0.83 4.58
CA THR A 65 8.74 0.44 5.08
C THR A 65 7.94 1.14 3.98
N ALA A 66 8.50 1.29 2.78
CA ALA A 66 7.79 1.87 1.65
C ALA A 66 6.55 1.05 1.26
N MET A 67 6.62 -0.29 1.35
CA MET A 67 5.46 -1.17 1.13
C MET A 67 4.34 -0.91 2.15
N ALA A 68 4.66 -0.83 3.45
CA ALA A 68 3.69 -0.57 4.51
C ALA A 68 3.00 0.79 4.33
N ILE A 69 3.77 1.85 4.06
CA ILE A 69 3.24 3.20 3.80
C ILE A 69 2.32 3.19 2.57
N THR A 70 2.75 2.58 1.46
CA THR A 70 1.95 2.51 0.23
C THR A 70 0.68 1.70 0.44
N ALA A 71 0.77 0.56 1.11
CA ALA A 71 -0.39 -0.25 1.44
C ALA A 71 -1.39 0.54 2.31
N ARG A 72 -0.91 1.27 3.31
CA ARG A 72 -1.76 2.09 4.18
C ARG A 72 -2.50 3.18 3.42
N VAL A 73 -1.83 3.85 2.49
CA VAL A 73 -2.47 4.87 1.63
C VAL A 73 -3.55 4.22 0.76
N ALA A 74 -3.24 3.10 0.11
CA ALA A 74 -4.18 2.38 -0.75
C ALA A 74 -5.39 1.81 0.03
N VAL A 75 -5.18 1.30 1.25
CA VAL A 75 -6.26 0.81 2.12
C VAL A 75 -7.24 1.93 2.45
N ARG A 76 -6.77 3.14 2.78
CA ARG A 76 -7.66 4.29 3.05
C ARG A 76 -8.54 4.67 1.87
N GLU A 77 -7.99 4.62 0.66
CA GLU A 77 -8.79 4.86 -0.56
C GLU A 77 -9.83 3.75 -0.76
N LEU A 78 -9.42 2.49 -0.54
CA LEU A 78 -10.31 1.33 -0.65
C LEU A 78 -11.43 1.36 0.39
N GLU A 79 -11.15 1.71 1.64
CA GLU A 79 -12.15 1.88 2.71
C GLU A 79 -13.28 2.82 2.28
N GLY A 80 -12.94 3.96 1.70
CA GLY A 80 -13.92 4.92 1.18
C GLY A 80 -14.79 4.34 0.06
N ALA A 81 -14.19 3.58 -0.85
CA ALA A 81 -14.93 2.95 -1.95
C ALA A 81 -15.84 1.81 -1.47
N VAL A 82 -15.38 1.00 -0.53
CA VAL A 82 -16.17 -0.08 0.08
C VAL A 82 -17.36 0.50 0.85
N GLN A 83 -17.14 1.54 1.67
CA GLN A 83 -18.23 2.20 2.39
C GLN A 83 -19.29 2.75 1.43
N HIS A 84 -18.86 3.43 0.35
CA HIS A 84 -19.80 3.92 -0.65
C HIS A 84 -20.63 2.79 -1.29
N LEU A 85 -20.00 1.66 -1.60
CA LEU A 85 -20.71 0.49 -2.14
C LEU A 85 -21.70 -0.09 -1.13
N ILE A 86 -21.35 -0.18 0.16
CA ILE A 86 -22.25 -0.59 1.23
C ILE A 86 -23.49 0.32 1.26
N ASP A 87 -23.28 1.64 1.27
CA ASP A 87 -24.36 2.62 1.33
C ASP A 87 -25.32 2.49 0.12
N GLU A 88 -24.78 2.34 -1.08
CA GLU A 88 -25.58 2.15 -2.30
C GLU A 88 -26.36 0.82 -2.31
N LEU A 89 -25.75 -0.25 -1.81
CA LEU A 89 -26.43 -1.55 -1.70
C LEU A 89 -27.51 -1.53 -0.62
N ALA A 90 -27.29 -0.85 0.51
CA ALA A 90 -28.30 -0.71 1.56
C ALA A 90 -29.57 0.02 1.05
N VAL A 91 -29.41 1.02 0.18
CA VAL A 91 -30.54 1.66 -0.49
C VAL A 91 -31.30 0.67 -1.38
N LYS A 92 -30.59 -0.22 -2.08
CA LYS A 92 -31.21 -1.27 -2.92
C LYS A 92 -31.88 -2.35 -2.07
N GLU A 93 -31.27 -2.77 -0.97
CA GLU A 93 -31.84 -3.69 -0.01
C GLU A 93 -33.21 -3.20 0.46
N ALA A 94 -33.29 -1.96 0.93
CA ALA A 94 -34.55 -1.35 1.38
C ALA A 94 -35.59 -1.22 0.25
N ALA A 95 -35.16 -0.81 -0.95
CA ALA A 95 -36.05 -0.65 -2.09
C ALA A 95 -36.66 -1.98 -2.58
N TYR A 96 -35.94 -3.08 -2.41
CA TYR A 96 -36.35 -4.41 -2.89
C TYR A 96 -36.73 -5.39 -1.78
N GLU A 97 -36.97 -4.90 -0.56
CA GLU A 97 -37.33 -5.71 0.61
C GLU A 97 -38.50 -6.69 0.34
N ASN A 98 -39.49 -6.22 -0.41
CA ASN A 98 -40.72 -6.98 -0.69
C ASN A 98 -40.80 -7.52 -2.12
N VAL A 99 -39.75 -7.43 -2.91
CA VAL A 99 -39.73 -7.93 -4.30
C VAL A 99 -39.29 -9.39 -4.32
N VAL A 100 -40.25 -10.28 -4.48
CA VAL A 100 -40.01 -11.74 -4.46
C VAL A 100 -39.34 -12.21 -5.76
N LYS A 101 -38.34 -13.05 -5.62
CA LYS A 101 -37.63 -13.76 -6.69
C LYS A 101 -37.48 -15.26 -6.37
N ILE A 102 -37.14 -16.07 -7.36
CA ILE A 102 -36.71 -17.44 -7.10
C ILE A 102 -35.28 -17.50 -6.63
N GLY A 103 -35.01 -18.23 -5.55
CA GLY A 103 -33.64 -18.60 -5.14
C GLY A 103 -33.09 -19.70 -6.03
N ARG A 104 -31.77 -19.85 -6.06
CA ARG A 104 -31.06 -20.87 -6.82
C ARG A 104 -29.98 -21.54 -6.00
N THR A 105 -29.93 -22.87 -6.08
CA THR A 105 -28.87 -23.71 -5.55
C THR A 105 -28.48 -24.73 -6.61
N HIS A 106 -27.21 -25.07 -6.71
CA HIS A 106 -26.70 -26.00 -7.73
C HIS A 106 -27.19 -25.70 -9.16
N LEU A 107 -27.31 -24.40 -9.51
CA LEU A 107 -27.79 -23.90 -10.80
C LEU A 107 -29.26 -24.30 -11.10
N GLN A 108 -30.02 -24.73 -10.10
CA GLN A 108 -31.44 -25.10 -10.20
C GLN A 108 -32.30 -24.11 -9.40
N ASP A 109 -33.57 -24.00 -9.80
CA ASP A 109 -34.56 -23.24 -9.04
C ASP A 109 -34.77 -23.88 -7.66
N ALA A 110 -34.77 -23.03 -6.62
CA ALA A 110 -34.94 -23.43 -5.24
C ALA A 110 -36.12 -22.68 -4.58
N THR A 111 -36.06 -22.42 -3.29
CA THR A 111 -37.09 -21.70 -2.56
C THR A 111 -37.10 -20.20 -2.90
N PRO A 112 -38.28 -19.54 -2.88
CA PRO A 112 -38.35 -18.09 -3.03
C PRO A 112 -37.65 -17.34 -1.91
N LEU A 113 -37.07 -16.17 -2.26
CA LEU A 113 -36.60 -15.15 -1.34
C LEU A 113 -36.90 -13.78 -1.95
N THR A 114 -36.59 -12.70 -1.24
CA THR A 114 -36.68 -11.36 -1.82
C THR A 114 -35.34 -10.89 -2.39
N PHE A 115 -35.35 -9.95 -3.32
CA PHE A 115 -34.14 -9.27 -3.78
C PHE A 115 -33.46 -8.54 -2.63
N GLY A 116 -34.23 -7.93 -1.71
CA GLY A 116 -33.68 -7.33 -0.50
C GLY A 116 -32.86 -8.34 0.32
N GLN A 117 -33.37 -9.56 0.52
CA GLN A 117 -32.63 -10.62 1.22
C GLN A 117 -31.35 -11.05 0.49
N GLU A 118 -31.34 -11.07 -0.82
CA GLU A 118 -30.11 -11.38 -1.59
C GLU A 118 -29.09 -10.24 -1.44
N VAL A 119 -29.52 -8.98 -1.56
CA VAL A 119 -28.67 -7.80 -1.40
C VAL A 119 -28.12 -7.68 0.02
N SER A 120 -28.95 -8.00 1.06
CA SER A 120 -28.48 -7.98 2.45
C SER A 120 -27.27 -8.89 2.70
N GLY A 121 -27.23 -10.05 2.00
CA GLY A 121 -26.08 -10.94 2.06
C GLY A 121 -24.80 -10.28 1.51
N TRP A 122 -24.91 -9.49 0.44
CA TRP A 122 -23.77 -8.76 -0.12
C TRP A 122 -23.33 -7.60 0.78
N VAL A 123 -24.28 -6.86 1.35
CA VAL A 123 -24.01 -5.80 2.34
C VAL A 123 -23.23 -6.39 3.51
N SER A 124 -23.74 -7.48 4.10
CA SER A 124 -23.08 -8.12 5.25
C SER A 124 -21.66 -8.61 4.93
N MET A 125 -21.42 -9.15 3.74
CA MET A 125 -20.05 -9.54 3.33
C MET A 125 -19.12 -8.34 3.27
N LEU A 126 -19.57 -7.23 2.67
CA LEU A 126 -18.76 -6.00 2.55
C LEU A 126 -18.51 -5.34 3.91
N GLU A 127 -19.48 -5.36 4.82
CA GLU A 127 -19.31 -4.87 6.20
C GLU A 127 -18.22 -5.65 6.94
N HIS A 128 -18.21 -6.98 6.84
CA HIS A 128 -17.14 -7.81 7.42
C HIS A 128 -15.78 -7.55 6.77
N ASP A 129 -15.72 -7.38 5.46
CA ASP A 129 -14.49 -7.05 4.75
C ASP A 129 -13.97 -5.66 5.16
N TRP A 130 -14.87 -4.70 5.36
CA TRP A 130 -14.52 -3.36 5.82
C TRP A 130 -13.96 -3.35 7.25
N ASP A 131 -14.59 -4.11 8.16
CA ASP A 131 -14.07 -4.30 9.52
C ASP A 131 -12.68 -4.96 9.51
N PHE A 132 -12.48 -5.94 8.61
CA PHE A 132 -11.17 -6.56 8.42
C PHE A 132 -10.13 -5.56 7.92
N LEU A 133 -10.45 -4.75 6.91
CA LEU A 133 -9.55 -3.70 6.41
C LEU A 133 -9.13 -2.74 7.52
N LYS A 134 -10.07 -2.29 8.34
CA LYS A 134 -9.79 -1.43 9.50
C LYS A 134 -8.86 -2.07 10.51
N SER A 135 -8.98 -3.38 10.72
CA SER A 135 -8.09 -4.10 11.64
C SER A 135 -6.63 -4.13 11.20
N LEU A 136 -6.34 -3.85 9.91
CA LEU A 136 -4.98 -3.80 9.39
C LEU A 136 -4.25 -2.48 9.71
N ASP A 137 -4.99 -1.45 10.14
CA ASP A 137 -4.45 -0.11 10.35
C ASP A 137 -3.24 -0.09 11.27
N ASP A 138 -3.34 -0.69 12.45
CA ASP A 138 -2.27 -0.72 13.43
C ASP A 138 -1.05 -1.52 12.92
N SER A 139 -1.30 -2.63 12.23
CA SER A 139 -0.23 -3.47 11.67
C SER A 139 0.56 -2.75 10.57
N LEU A 140 -0.10 -1.90 9.77
CA LEU A 140 0.54 -1.12 8.71
C LEU A 140 1.29 0.11 9.24
N LEU A 141 1.09 0.50 10.49
CA LEU A 141 1.84 1.57 11.14
C LEU A 141 3.17 1.09 11.73
N GLU A 142 3.37 -0.22 11.88
CA GLU A 142 4.64 -0.77 12.31
C GLU A 142 5.63 -0.76 11.13
N LEU A 143 6.69 0.06 11.24
CA LEU A 143 7.68 0.23 10.19
C LEU A 143 9.02 -0.41 10.59
N PRO A 144 9.63 -1.25 9.72
CA PRO A 144 10.93 -1.86 9.99
C PRO A 144 12.12 -0.90 9.86
N ILE A 145 11.87 0.35 9.51
CA ILE A 145 12.94 1.35 9.29
C ILE A 145 13.87 1.48 10.51
N GLY A 146 15.15 1.51 10.25
CA GLY A 146 16.21 1.55 11.28
C GLY A 146 16.63 0.16 11.76
N GLY A 147 15.93 -0.93 11.37
CA GLY A 147 16.37 -2.30 11.64
C GLY A 147 17.61 -2.71 10.84
N THR A 148 17.85 -2.05 9.74
CA THR A 148 18.94 -2.31 8.78
C THR A 148 18.92 -3.74 8.22
N ALA A 149 20.08 -4.38 8.05
CA ALA A 149 20.20 -5.65 7.31
C ALA A 149 19.46 -6.82 7.96
N VAL A 150 19.47 -6.91 9.29
CA VAL A 150 19.00 -8.08 10.05
C VAL A 150 18.09 -7.71 11.24
N GLY A 151 17.60 -6.49 11.30
CA GLY A 151 16.67 -6.04 12.34
C GLY A 151 17.31 -5.60 13.66
N THR A 152 18.66 -5.54 13.73
CA THR A 152 19.38 -5.16 14.95
C THR A 152 19.85 -3.71 14.98
N GLY A 153 19.60 -2.95 13.93
CA GLY A 153 20.01 -1.56 13.81
C GLY A 153 21.51 -1.37 13.57
N LEU A 154 22.20 -2.39 13.05
CA LEU A 154 23.64 -2.29 12.74
C LEU A 154 23.90 -1.14 11.77
N ASN A 155 24.81 -0.24 12.13
CA ASN A 155 25.19 1.00 11.41
C ASN A 155 24.09 2.10 11.35
N ALA A 156 22.92 1.90 11.95
CA ALA A 156 21.96 3.00 12.10
C ALA A 156 22.41 3.96 13.22
N ALA A 157 22.27 5.26 13.00
CA ALA A 157 22.52 6.24 14.04
C ALA A 157 21.47 6.13 15.17
N PRO A 158 21.82 6.37 16.44
CA PRO A 158 20.86 6.40 17.53
C PRO A 158 19.72 7.39 17.22
N GLY A 159 18.47 6.93 17.36
CA GLY A 159 17.28 7.74 17.07
C GLY A 159 16.88 7.85 15.59
N PHE A 160 17.60 7.22 14.67
CA PHE A 160 17.33 7.28 13.23
C PHE A 160 15.89 6.90 12.90
N ALA A 161 15.42 5.71 13.36
CA ALA A 161 14.07 5.24 13.09
C ALA A 161 13.00 6.24 13.59
N THR A 162 13.18 6.76 14.80
CA THR A 162 12.27 7.77 15.38
C THR A 162 12.25 9.04 14.54
N ALA A 163 13.40 9.53 14.12
CA ALA A 163 13.49 10.75 13.31
C ALA A 163 12.78 10.59 11.97
N VAL A 164 12.99 9.46 11.29
CA VAL A 164 12.32 9.18 9.98
C VAL A 164 10.81 9.02 10.13
N SER A 165 10.34 8.42 11.21
CA SER A 165 8.89 8.20 11.44
C SER A 165 8.11 9.49 11.73
N TYR A 166 8.78 10.58 12.10
CA TYR A 166 8.16 11.89 12.38
C TYR A 166 8.27 12.89 11.22
N THR A 167 8.87 12.50 10.10
CA THR A 167 9.00 13.35 8.90
C THR A 167 7.84 13.13 7.93
#